data_941972f7df26e3d4859a42212cdecba5
#
_entry.id   941972f7df26e3d4859a42212cdecba5
#
_cell.length_a   1.000
_cell.length_b   1.000
_cell.length_c   1.000
_cell.angle_alpha   90.00
_cell.angle_beta   90.00
_cell.angle_gamma   90.00
#
_symmetry.space_group_name_H-M   'P 1'
#
loop_
_entity.id
_entity.type
_entity.pdbx_description
1 polymer ?
#
loop_
_entity_poly.entity_id
_entity_poly.type
_entity_poly.pdbx_seq_one_letter_code
_entity_poly.pdbx_strand_id
1 'polypeptide(L)'
;MSAILKFIRENHILAVIEQAIAKKKSRLSLNSFEITEIPTLLYSCIELEHLYLHLNNITTVPVQITELLNLTTLTLDYNGITSLPVEIGNLKNLVNLNISYNPLKELIPEIGELENLEAFWCNKTGLREIPKEIGKLTKLDTFGARGNELKTIPEEMTQLTKLRWLTLENNQIEILPNCMNNMEGIVHCNLRKNRLKEFPESFLKCVDLMFLQLNNNQISSLPENFDTSQVTVLEMIDLRENPICELSHLDHPLVRFSDEIPVPQDLSPSSSRPHGMAAQALAVNATALRLPAVPAPRHPDLILEMEMDASSVESEDWENSVNSSELDVHYQSDDERGDNEAVGMVLPELSRYASTAS
;
A
#
# COMPACT_ATOMS: atom_id res chain seq x y z
N MET A 1 -1.22 32.02 -4.52
CA MET A 1 -2.52 31.88 -3.79
C MET A 1 -2.81 33.18 -3.06
N SER A 2 -4.08 33.68 -3.11
CA SER A 2 -4.44 34.93 -2.39
C SER A 2 -4.34 34.74 -0.88
N ALA A 3 -3.78 35.72 -0.15
CA ALA A 3 -3.70 35.70 1.32
C ALA A 3 -5.08 35.48 1.97
N ILE A 4 -6.14 35.98 1.33
CA ILE A 4 -7.52 35.79 1.77
C ILE A 4 -7.93 34.31 1.73
N LEU A 5 -7.62 33.58 0.67
CA LEU A 5 -7.94 32.14 0.59
C LEU A 5 -7.19 31.32 1.63
N LYS A 6 -5.92 31.66 1.87
CA LYS A 6 -5.14 31.01 2.93
C LYS A 6 -5.78 31.25 4.31
N PHE A 7 -6.16 32.49 4.62
CA PHE A 7 -6.81 32.85 5.89
C PHE A 7 -8.17 32.12 6.07
N ILE A 8 -9.00 32.07 5.02
CA ILE A 8 -10.28 31.34 5.08
C ILE A 8 -10.06 29.86 5.38
N ARG A 9 -9.08 29.23 4.70
CA ARG A 9 -8.76 27.82 4.91
C ARG A 9 -8.25 27.55 6.32
N GLU A 10 -7.31 28.34 6.84
CA GLU A 10 -6.80 28.20 8.20
C GLU A 10 -7.92 28.29 9.23
N ASN A 11 -8.85 29.25 9.08
CA ASN A 11 -9.99 29.35 9.99
C ASN A 11 -10.96 28.16 9.85
N HIS A 12 -11.16 27.64 8.64
CA HIS A 12 -11.97 26.44 8.43
C HIS A 12 -11.36 25.22 9.12
N ILE A 13 -10.04 24.99 8.98
CA ILE A 13 -9.33 23.91 9.67
C ILE A 13 -9.51 24.03 11.18
N LEU A 14 -9.33 25.22 11.74
CA LEU A 14 -9.51 25.45 13.19
C LEU A 14 -10.95 25.14 13.63
N ALA A 15 -11.95 25.57 12.87
CA ALA A 15 -13.35 25.29 13.17
C ALA A 15 -13.66 23.78 13.15
N VAL A 16 -13.10 23.03 12.19
CA VAL A 16 -13.24 21.56 12.12
C VAL A 16 -12.62 20.91 13.35
N ILE A 17 -11.43 21.36 13.78
CA ILE A 17 -10.76 20.83 14.98
C ILE A 17 -11.56 21.20 16.25
N GLU A 18 -12.03 22.45 16.39
CA GLU A 18 -12.87 22.88 17.52
C GLU A 18 -14.15 22.03 17.62
N GLN A 19 -14.78 21.73 16.48
CA GLN A 19 -15.94 20.84 16.45
C GLN A 19 -15.59 19.42 16.89
N ALA A 20 -14.41 18.90 16.48
CA ALA A 20 -13.94 17.59 16.90
C ALA A 20 -13.72 17.53 18.42
N ILE A 21 -13.13 18.58 19.01
CA ILE A 21 -12.95 18.69 20.45
C ILE A 21 -14.30 18.75 21.17
N ALA A 22 -15.19 19.64 20.72
CA ALA A 22 -16.50 19.86 21.35
C ALA A 22 -17.37 18.60 21.33
N LYS A 23 -17.33 17.83 20.23
CA LYS A 23 -18.09 16.59 20.05
C LYS A 23 -17.33 15.35 20.51
N LYS A 24 -16.11 15.48 21.02
CA LYS A 24 -15.20 14.37 21.42
C LYS A 24 -15.09 13.31 20.33
N LYS A 25 -14.88 13.75 19.08
CA LYS A 25 -14.79 12.83 17.96
C LYS A 25 -13.58 11.93 18.08
N SER A 26 -13.73 10.63 17.83
CA SER A 26 -12.62 9.66 17.74
C SER A 26 -11.95 9.68 16.37
N ARG A 27 -12.58 10.31 15.35
CA ARG A 27 -12.08 10.38 13.98
C ARG A 27 -12.01 11.83 13.49
N LEU A 28 -10.86 12.21 12.91
CA LEU A 28 -10.65 13.53 12.32
C LEU A 28 -9.93 13.38 10.98
N SER A 29 -10.59 13.89 9.92
CA SER A 29 -10.02 13.95 8.58
C SER A 29 -9.70 15.39 8.21
N LEU A 30 -8.42 15.65 7.91
CA LEU A 30 -7.88 16.93 7.45
C LEU A 30 -7.08 16.73 6.16
N ASN A 31 -7.57 15.86 5.28
CA ASN A 31 -6.93 15.54 4.00
C ASN A 31 -7.13 16.65 2.99
N SER A 32 -6.13 16.92 2.14
CA SER A 32 -6.24 17.86 1.02
C SER A 32 -6.55 19.31 1.42
N PHE A 33 -6.20 19.70 2.64
CA PHE A 33 -6.37 21.08 3.14
C PHE A 33 -5.16 21.97 2.84
N GLU A 34 -4.14 21.48 2.10
CA GLU A 34 -2.87 22.17 1.85
C GLU A 34 -2.18 22.64 3.15
N ILE A 35 -2.30 21.85 4.22
CA ILE A 35 -1.70 22.11 5.53
C ILE A 35 -0.17 22.06 5.39
N THR A 36 0.51 23.13 5.80
CA THR A 36 1.97 23.17 5.85
C THR A 36 2.52 22.86 7.25
N GLU A 37 1.76 23.24 8.26
CA GLU A 37 2.07 23.02 9.68
C GLU A 37 0.82 22.52 10.39
N ILE A 38 0.94 21.44 11.16
CA ILE A 38 -0.17 20.85 11.90
C ILE A 38 -0.59 21.85 13.00
N PRO A 39 -1.86 22.31 13.03
CA PRO A 39 -2.31 23.28 14.02
C PRO A 39 -2.18 22.75 15.44
N THR A 40 -1.63 23.56 16.34
CA THR A 40 -1.41 23.17 17.75
C THR A 40 -2.70 22.79 18.48
N LEU A 41 -3.83 23.37 18.08
CA LEU A 41 -5.15 23.04 18.62
C LEU A 41 -5.52 21.56 18.44
N LEU A 42 -4.98 20.88 17.41
CA LEU A 42 -5.22 19.47 17.14
C LEU A 42 -4.83 18.57 18.32
N TYR A 43 -3.76 18.91 19.03
CA TYR A 43 -3.29 18.10 20.17
C TYR A 43 -4.23 18.14 21.38
N SER A 44 -5.23 19.03 21.38
CA SER A 44 -6.32 19.02 22.37
C SER A 44 -7.40 17.96 22.07
N CYS A 45 -7.34 17.31 20.91
CA CYS A 45 -8.27 16.24 20.55
C CYS A 45 -7.83 14.90 21.16
N ILE A 46 -7.78 14.79 22.48
CA ILE A 46 -7.22 13.64 23.22
C ILE A 46 -8.03 12.34 23.04
N GLU A 47 -9.26 12.43 22.52
CA GLU A 47 -10.13 11.27 22.25
C GLU A 47 -9.90 10.67 20.84
N LEU A 48 -8.96 11.24 20.04
CA LEU A 48 -8.73 10.77 18.68
C LEU A 48 -8.12 9.37 18.67
N GLU A 49 -8.78 8.50 17.90
CA GLU A 49 -8.31 7.16 17.53
C GLU A 49 -7.84 7.13 16.07
N HIS A 50 -8.44 7.95 15.20
CA HIS A 50 -8.11 7.98 13.78
C HIS A 50 -7.82 9.40 13.30
N LEU A 51 -6.62 9.65 12.81
CA LEU A 51 -6.18 10.94 12.29
C LEU A 51 -5.69 10.78 10.84
N TYR A 52 -6.36 11.50 9.93
CA TYR A 52 -6.03 11.50 8.51
C TYR A 52 -5.50 12.87 8.10
N LEU A 53 -4.26 12.90 7.62
CA LEU A 53 -3.52 14.10 7.20
C LEU A 53 -2.89 13.94 5.81
N HIS A 54 -3.33 12.96 5.03
CA HIS A 54 -2.76 12.71 3.72
C HIS A 54 -3.07 13.82 2.70
N LEU A 55 -2.29 13.89 1.61
CA LEU A 55 -2.45 14.89 0.55
C LEU A 55 -2.37 16.33 1.09
N ASN A 56 -1.37 16.62 1.91
CA ASN A 56 -1.08 17.97 2.43
C ASN A 56 0.35 18.39 2.07
N ASN A 57 0.81 19.52 2.59
CA ASN A 57 2.15 20.07 2.38
C ASN A 57 2.97 20.06 3.67
N ILE A 58 2.72 19.09 4.56
CA ILE A 58 3.38 18.98 5.87
C ILE A 58 4.84 18.58 5.64
N THR A 59 5.78 19.34 6.20
CA THR A 59 7.22 19.05 6.07
C THR A 59 7.83 18.45 7.33
N THR A 60 7.20 18.68 8.48
CA THR A 60 7.66 18.20 9.77
C THR A 60 6.49 17.66 10.58
N VAL A 61 6.70 16.54 11.25
CA VAL A 61 5.75 15.98 12.22
C VAL A 61 6.19 16.42 13.62
N PRO A 62 5.44 17.31 14.28
CA PRO A 62 5.80 17.79 15.60
C PRO A 62 5.69 16.70 16.66
N VAL A 63 6.56 16.75 17.67
CA VAL A 63 6.55 15.77 18.77
C VAL A 63 5.19 15.70 19.49
N GLN A 64 4.44 16.80 19.53
CA GLN A 64 3.13 16.86 20.18
C GLN A 64 2.10 15.90 19.60
N ILE A 65 2.28 15.40 18.37
CA ILE A 65 1.38 14.37 17.81
C ILE A 65 1.40 13.10 18.66
N THR A 66 2.51 12.86 19.35
CA THR A 66 2.69 11.69 20.21
C THR A 66 1.97 11.80 21.55
N GLU A 67 1.37 12.96 21.86
CA GLU A 67 0.48 13.16 23.01
C GLU A 67 -0.91 12.57 22.77
N LEU A 68 -1.26 12.28 21.50
CA LEU A 68 -2.53 11.64 21.11
C LEU A 68 -2.44 10.12 21.32
N LEU A 69 -2.35 9.70 22.57
CA LEU A 69 -2.05 8.31 22.96
C LEU A 69 -3.12 7.30 22.58
N ASN A 70 -4.34 7.75 22.23
CA ASN A 70 -5.43 6.88 21.78
C ASN A 70 -5.37 6.56 20.28
N LEU A 71 -4.44 7.16 19.52
CA LEU A 71 -4.35 6.93 18.10
C LEU A 71 -4.10 5.45 17.77
N THR A 72 -4.99 4.90 16.94
CA THR A 72 -4.89 3.59 16.31
C THR A 72 -4.56 3.68 14.82
N THR A 73 -4.94 4.80 14.18
CA THR A 73 -4.66 5.04 12.76
C THR A 73 -4.08 6.44 12.55
N LEU A 74 -2.94 6.50 11.84
CA LEU A 74 -2.31 7.75 11.44
C LEU A 74 -1.90 7.67 9.98
N THR A 75 -2.51 8.52 9.12
CA THR A 75 -2.13 8.64 7.72
C THR A 75 -1.49 10.00 7.45
N LEU A 76 -0.29 9.96 6.91
CA LEU A 76 0.56 11.13 6.60
C LEU A 76 1.09 11.06 5.16
N ASP A 77 0.55 10.15 4.35
CA ASP A 77 1.00 9.92 2.99
C ASP A 77 0.77 11.15 2.09
N TYR A 78 1.55 11.22 0.99
CA TYR A 78 1.51 12.37 0.07
C TYR A 78 1.72 13.72 0.78
N ASN A 79 2.85 13.85 1.48
CA ASN A 79 3.28 15.07 2.14
C ASN A 79 4.76 15.36 1.80
N GLY A 80 5.34 16.38 2.40
CA GLY A 80 6.75 16.75 2.28
C GLY A 80 7.59 16.36 3.48
N ILE A 81 7.20 15.33 4.25
CA ILE A 81 7.82 14.96 5.52
C ILE A 81 9.22 14.38 5.27
N THR A 82 10.21 14.95 5.94
CA THR A 82 11.62 14.52 5.80
C THR A 82 12.11 13.66 6.95
N SER A 83 11.43 13.69 8.11
CA SER A 83 11.76 12.86 9.28
C SER A 83 10.55 12.70 10.21
N LEU A 84 10.53 11.64 10.99
CA LEU A 84 9.59 11.44 12.08
C LEU A 84 10.27 11.82 13.41
N PRO A 85 9.51 12.29 14.42
CA PRO A 85 10.06 12.48 15.76
C PRO A 85 10.40 11.14 16.41
N VAL A 86 11.48 11.08 17.19
CA VAL A 86 11.89 9.86 17.89
C VAL A 86 10.83 9.37 18.88
N GLU A 87 10.03 10.26 19.38
CA GLU A 87 8.91 9.98 20.27
C GLU A 87 7.73 9.29 19.59
N ILE A 88 7.75 9.09 18.25
CA ILE A 88 6.68 8.36 17.54
C ILE A 88 6.43 6.99 18.16
N GLY A 89 7.47 6.34 18.70
CA GLY A 89 7.38 5.09 19.43
C GLY A 89 6.49 5.11 20.68
N ASN A 90 6.09 6.30 21.17
CA ASN A 90 5.16 6.44 22.30
C ASN A 90 3.71 6.13 21.91
N LEU A 91 3.38 6.12 20.63
CA LEU A 91 2.04 5.78 20.14
C LEU A 91 1.79 4.26 20.21
N LYS A 92 1.81 3.72 21.42
CA LYS A 92 1.72 2.27 21.67
C LYS A 92 0.40 1.64 21.20
N ASN A 93 -0.65 2.43 21.02
CA ASN A 93 -1.95 1.95 20.53
C ASN A 93 -2.05 1.98 18.99
N LEU A 94 -1.01 2.48 18.29
CA LEU A 94 -1.05 2.60 16.84
C LEU A 94 -1.06 1.21 16.17
N VAL A 95 -2.08 1.01 15.33
CA VAL A 95 -2.32 -0.23 14.57
C VAL A 95 -1.98 -0.02 13.09
N ASN A 96 -2.32 1.17 12.56
CA ASN A 96 -2.11 1.50 11.15
C ASN A 96 -1.28 2.78 11.02
N LEU A 97 -0.16 2.72 10.29
CA LEU A 97 0.68 3.86 9.97
C LEU A 97 0.95 3.91 8.48
N ASN A 98 0.58 5.00 7.83
CA ASN A 98 0.93 5.28 6.44
C ASN A 98 1.73 6.58 6.34
N ILE A 99 3.00 6.46 5.90
CA ILE A 99 3.93 7.57 5.65
C ILE A 99 4.43 7.57 4.21
N SER A 100 3.74 6.85 3.32
CA SER A 100 4.12 6.70 1.90
C SER A 100 4.19 8.05 1.18
N TYR A 101 4.96 8.12 0.10
CA TYR A 101 5.07 9.33 -0.75
C TYR A 101 5.52 10.58 0.05
N ASN A 102 6.56 10.39 0.88
CA ASN A 102 7.24 11.45 1.62
C ASN A 102 8.75 11.33 1.42
N PRO A 103 9.53 12.41 1.36
CA PRO A 103 10.98 12.36 1.15
C PRO A 103 11.77 12.06 2.44
N LEU A 104 11.41 10.99 3.17
CA LEU A 104 12.04 10.66 4.46
C LEU A 104 13.50 10.23 4.32
N LYS A 105 13.83 9.39 3.31
CA LYS A 105 15.14 8.80 3.03
C LYS A 105 15.64 7.76 4.03
N GLU A 106 15.23 7.81 5.28
CA GLU A 106 15.56 6.85 6.34
C GLU A 106 14.41 6.68 7.33
N LEU A 107 14.33 5.48 7.94
CA LEU A 107 13.42 5.18 9.03
C LEU A 107 14.21 5.18 10.34
N ILE A 108 13.63 5.78 11.37
CA ILE A 108 14.24 5.80 12.71
C ILE A 108 14.00 4.45 13.42
N PRO A 109 14.96 3.97 14.25
CA PRO A 109 14.83 2.72 15.00
C PRO A 109 13.59 2.66 15.92
N GLU A 110 13.12 3.79 16.41
CA GLU A 110 11.97 3.93 17.31
C GLU A 110 10.65 3.48 16.68
N ILE A 111 10.60 3.31 15.35
CA ILE A 111 9.48 2.63 14.67
C ILE A 111 9.23 1.24 15.27
N GLY A 112 10.30 0.52 15.64
CA GLY A 112 10.19 -0.79 16.27
C GLY A 112 9.55 -0.79 17.67
N GLU A 113 9.23 0.38 18.23
CA GLU A 113 8.55 0.52 19.51
C GLU A 113 7.01 0.60 19.39
N LEU A 114 6.48 0.61 18.17
CA LEU A 114 5.05 0.59 17.89
C LEU A 114 4.46 -0.82 18.06
N GLU A 115 4.41 -1.31 19.29
CA GLU A 115 4.16 -2.71 19.66
C GLU A 115 2.83 -3.30 19.14
N ASN A 116 1.86 -2.45 18.80
CA ASN A 116 0.55 -2.85 18.30
C ASN A 116 0.40 -2.66 16.79
N LEU A 117 1.47 -2.25 16.09
CA LEU A 117 1.39 -1.99 14.65
C LEU A 117 1.10 -3.29 13.88
N GLU A 118 0.00 -3.29 13.12
CA GLU A 118 -0.42 -4.39 12.26
C GLU A 118 -0.20 -4.06 10.78
N ALA A 119 -0.28 -2.78 10.42
CA ALA A 119 -0.10 -2.36 9.04
C ALA A 119 0.79 -1.12 8.94
N PHE A 120 1.86 -1.22 8.13
CA PHE A 120 2.84 -0.15 7.95
C PHE A 120 3.18 0.04 6.47
N TRP A 121 2.98 1.26 5.98
CA TRP A 121 3.33 1.65 4.62
C TRP A 121 4.32 2.81 4.62
N CYS A 122 5.44 2.60 3.91
CA CYS A 122 6.49 3.58 3.64
C CYS A 122 6.91 3.52 2.16
N ASN A 123 5.90 3.45 1.25
CA ASN A 123 6.14 3.40 -0.19
C ASN A 123 6.70 4.72 -0.70
N LYS A 124 7.64 4.68 -1.65
CA LYS A 124 8.20 5.88 -2.30
C LYS A 124 8.66 6.96 -1.31
N THR A 125 9.41 6.54 -0.30
CA THR A 125 9.99 7.45 0.71
C THR A 125 11.49 7.67 0.53
N GLY A 126 12.10 7.03 -0.48
CA GLY A 126 13.53 7.15 -0.76
C GLY A 126 14.41 6.37 0.20
N LEU A 127 13.87 5.35 0.86
CA LEU A 127 14.60 4.53 1.84
C LEU A 127 15.71 3.73 1.18
N ARG A 128 16.88 3.71 1.80
CA ARG A 128 18.03 2.90 1.42
C ARG A 128 18.19 1.65 2.27
N GLU A 129 17.66 1.69 3.48
CA GLU A 129 17.68 0.58 4.44
C GLU A 129 16.44 0.59 5.34
N ILE A 130 16.11 -0.56 5.89
CA ILE A 130 15.09 -0.75 6.92
C ILE A 130 15.84 -1.03 8.23
N PRO A 131 15.53 -0.32 9.33
CA PRO A 131 16.19 -0.56 10.60
C PRO A 131 15.87 -1.97 11.12
N LYS A 132 16.84 -2.62 11.74
CA LYS A 132 16.67 -3.98 12.30
C LYS A 132 15.56 -4.04 13.35
N GLU A 133 15.27 -2.94 14.01
CA GLU A 133 14.22 -2.80 15.01
C GLU A 133 12.82 -3.10 14.46
N ILE A 134 12.64 -3.12 13.12
CA ILE A 134 11.40 -3.56 12.48
C ILE A 134 11.00 -4.98 12.94
N GLY A 135 11.98 -5.84 13.25
CA GLY A 135 11.73 -7.18 13.76
C GLY A 135 11.02 -7.24 15.12
N LYS A 136 10.94 -6.12 15.86
CA LYS A 136 10.19 -6.02 17.12
C LYS A 136 8.68 -5.91 16.91
N LEU A 137 8.22 -5.60 15.70
CA LEU A 137 6.80 -5.41 15.38
C LEU A 137 6.07 -6.76 15.23
N THR A 138 6.02 -7.54 16.29
CA THR A 138 5.52 -8.93 16.28
C THR A 138 4.05 -9.09 15.91
N LYS A 139 3.29 -8.00 15.82
CA LYS A 139 1.88 -7.99 15.36
C LYS A 139 1.73 -7.59 13.91
N LEU A 140 2.83 -7.19 13.24
CA LEU A 140 2.79 -6.71 11.87
C LEU A 140 2.27 -7.80 10.94
N ASP A 141 1.17 -7.49 10.25
CA ASP A 141 0.46 -8.31 9.28
C ASP A 141 0.78 -7.87 7.84
N THR A 142 0.87 -6.57 7.64
CA THR A 142 1.11 -5.96 6.33
C THR A 142 2.27 -4.98 6.38
N PHE A 143 3.25 -5.17 5.48
CA PHE A 143 4.37 -4.23 5.31
C PHE A 143 4.56 -3.85 3.83
N GLY A 144 4.52 -2.55 3.55
CA GLY A 144 4.73 -1.98 2.21
C GLY A 144 5.88 -0.98 2.18
N ALA A 145 6.94 -1.29 1.39
CA ALA A 145 8.07 -0.40 1.14
C ALA A 145 8.42 -0.33 -0.37
N ARG A 146 7.37 -0.30 -1.21
CA ARG A 146 7.50 -0.24 -2.66
C ARG A 146 8.15 1.07 -3.12
N GLY A 147 8.92 1.00 -4.23
CA GLY A 147 9.43 2.20 -4.90
C GLY A 147 10.51 2.94 -4.11
N ASN A 148 11.32 2.22 -3.35
CA ASN A 148 12.42 2.74 -2.57
C ASN A 148 13.80 2.36 -3.20
N GLU A 149 14.90 2.60 -2.49
CA GLU A 149 16.26 2.30 -2.92
C GLU A 149 16.89 1.14 -2.12
N LEU A 150 16.06 0.24 -1.57
CA LEU A 150 16.51 -0.86 -0.72
C LEU A 150 17.37 -1.84 -1.50
N LYS A 151 18.53 -2.22 -0.94
CA LYS A 151 19.43 -3.24 -1.52
C LYS A 151 19.27 -4.61 -0.86
N THR A 152 18.77 -4.65 0.35
CA THR A 152 18.46 -5.83 1.13
C THR A 152 17.42 -5.48 2.19
N ILE A 153 16.94 -6.48 2.93
CA ILE A 153 16.13 -6.30 4.14
C ILE A 153 16.90 -6.86 5.35
N PRO A 154 16.67 -6.34 6.57
CA PRO A 154 17.36 -6.84 7.75
C PRO A 154 16.94 -8.27 8.09
N GLU A 155 17.86 -9.07 8.64
CA GLU A 155 17.59 -10.45 9.02
C GLU A 155 16.50 -10.53 10.10
N GLU A 156 16.44 -9.56 11.01
CA GLU A 156 15.45 -9.48 12.07
C GLU A 156 14.01 -9.41 11.54
N MET A 157 13.81 -8.91 10.33
CA MET A 157 12.50 -8.90 9.69
C MET A 157 11.93 -10.30 9.47
N THR A 158 12.79 -11.30 9.33
CA THR A 158 12.35 -12.70 9.18
C THR A 158 11.70 -13.28 10.45
N GLN A 159 11.80 -12.58 11.59
CA GLN A 159 11.16 -12.96 12.85
C GLN A 159 9.67 -12.56 12.93
N LEU A 160 9.17 -11.85 11.92
CA LEU A 160 7.78 -11.39 11.85
C LEU A 160 6.83 -12.53 11.41
N THR A 161 6.57 -13.46 12.32
CA THR A 161 5.79 -14.68 12.05
C THR A 161 4.32 -14.41 11.67
N LYS A 162 3.79 -13.23 11.98
CA LYS A 162 2.42 -12.83 11.62
C LYS A 162 2.33 -12.07 10.31
N LEU A 163 3.47 -11.71 9.69
CA LEU A 163 3.48 -10.95 8.45
C LEU A 163 2.92 -11.81 7.31
N ARG A 164 1.78 -11.41 6.77
CA ARG A 164 1.10 -12.07 5.66
C ARG A 164 1.35 -11.39 4.31
N TRP A 165 1.48 -10.07 4.31
CA TRP A 165 1.62 -9.26 3.12
C TRP A 165 2.92 -8.48 3.14
N LEU A 166 3.84 -8.82 2.23
CA LEU A 166 5.12 -8.15 2.07
C LEU A 166 5.24 -7.59 0.65
N THR A 167 5.30 -6.27 0.52
CA THR A 167 5.50 -5.61 -0.78
C THR A 167 6.79 -4.80 -0.79
N LEU A 168 7.76 -5.27 -1.55
CA LEU A 168 9.08 -4.66 -1.77
C LEU A 168 9.32 -4.37 -3.26
N GLU A 169 8.25 -4.24 -4.04
CA GLU A 169 8.30 -4.00 -5.48
C GLU A 169 9.09 -2.72 -5.80
N ASN A 170 9.78 -2.73 -6.94
CA ASN A 170 10.50 -1.57 -7.46
C ASN A 170 11.51 -1.01 -6.45
N ASN A 171 12.45 -1.86 -6.06
CA ASN A 171 13.61 -1.55 -5.24
C ASN A 171 14.91 -1.97 -5.95
N GLN A 172 16.01 -2.03 -5.24
CA GLN A 172 17.31 -2.46 -5.74
C GLN A 172 17.81 -3.72 -5.02
N ILE A 173 16.90 -4.59 -4.56
CA ILE A 173 17.23 -5.76 -3.74
C ILE A 173 18.01 -6.77 -4.59
N GLU A 174 19.24 -7.05 -4.15
CA GLU A 174 20.14 -8.00 -4.78
C GLU A 174 20.15 -9.33 -4.03
N ILE A 175 19.99 -9.30 -2.71
CA ILE A 175 20.10 -10.45 -1.81
C ILE A 175 19.02 -10.34 -0.74
N LEU A 176 18.40 -11.48 -0.42
CA LEU A 176 17.48 -11.64 0.71
C LEU A 176 18.14 -12.48 1.80
N PRO A 177 17.72 -12.35 3.08
CA PRO A 177 18.13 -13.27 4.13
C PRO A 177 17.79 -14.72 3.79
N ASN A 178 18.68 -15.65 4.12
CA ASN A 178 18.50 -17.08 3.84
C ASN A 178 17.36 -17.75 4.65
N CYS A 179 16.87 -17.06 5.69
CA CYS A 179 15.88 -17.58 6.63
C CYS A 179 14.47 -16.98 6.41
N MET A 180 14.10 -16.64 5.15
CA MET A 180 12.76 -16.14 4.84
C MET A 180 11.64 -17.11 5.26
N ASN A 181 11.95 -18.41 5.36
CA ASN A 181 11.02 -19.42 5.85
C ASN A 181 10.64 -19.30 7.34
N ASN A 182 11.33 -18.44 8.11
CA ASN A 182 10.92 -18.13 9.49
C ASN A 182 9.65 -17.24 9.51
N MET A 183 9.33 -16.57 8.39
CA MET A 183 8.09 -15.83 8.22
C MET A 183 6.95 -16.81 7.91
N GLU A 184 6.58 -17.61 8.92
CA GLU A 184 5.63 -18.72 8.78
C GLU A 184 4.29 -18.30 8.18
N GLY A 185 3.81 -17.10 8.55
CA GLY A 185 2.51 -16.58 8.11
C GLY A 185 2.50 -15.91 6.74
N ILE A 186 3.63 -15.88 5.99
CA ILE A 186 3.68 -15.16 4.72
C ILE A 186 2.76 -15.80 3.67
N VAL A 187 1.81 -15.01 3.15
CA VAL A 187 0.85 -15.43 2.12
C VAL A 187 1.19 -14.82 0.77
N HIS A 188 1.53 -13.54 0.77
CA HIS A 188 1.84 -12.79 -0.44
C HIS A 188 3.16 -12.07 -0.30
N CYS A 189 4.11 -12.35 -1.19
CA CYS A 189 5.38 -11.67 -1.27
C CYS A 189 5.60 -11.07 -2.67
N ASN A 190 5.66 -9.74 -2.75
CA ASN A 190 5.92 -9.02 -3.99
C ASN A 190 7.33 -8.43 -3.99
N LEU A 191 8.21 -9.03 -4.79
CA LEU A 191 9.60 -8.64 -5.05
C LEU A 191 9.82 -8.23 -6.51
N ARG A 192 8.74 -7.94 -7.23
CA ARG A 192 8.79 -7.50 -8.63
C ARG A 192 9.69 -6.28 -8.79
N LYS A 193 10.35 -6.16 -9.97
CA LYS A 193 11.22 -5.01 -10.30
C LYS A 193 12.33 -4.78 -9.26
N ASN A 194 13.13 -5.83 -9.02
CA ASN A 194 14.32 -5.79 -8.16
C ASN A 194 15.56 -6.29 -8.94
N ARG A 195 16.64 -6.63 -8.25
CA ARG A 195 17.92 -7.06 -8.84
C ARG A 195 18.35 -8.45 -8.36
N LEU A 196 17.40 -9.30 -7.96
CA LEU A 196 17.69 -10.65 -7.50
C LEU A 196 18.32 -11.47 -8.61
N LYS A 197 19.49 -12.07 -8.37
CA LYS A 197 20.21 -12.91 -9.32
C LYS A 197 19.91 -14.39 -9.15
N GLU A 198 19.56 -14.79 -7.94
CA GLU A 198 19.25 -16.14 -7.55
C GLU A 198 17.80 -16.26 -7.10
N PHE A 199 17.21 -17.44 -7.34
CA PHE A 199 15.88 -17.75 -6.82
C PHE A 199 15.94 -17.89 -5.30
N PRO A 200 15.07 -17.22 -4.52
CA PRO A 200 15.10 -17.29 -3.05
C PRO A 200 14.44 -18.59 -2.54
N GLU A 201 15.22 -19.68 -2.51
CA GLU A 201 14.75 -21.05 -2.18
C GLU A 201 14.02 -21.16 -0.84
N SER A 202 14.36 -20.30 0.13
CA SER A 202 13.73 -20.31 1.45
C SER A 202 12.23 -20.13 1.40
N PHE A 203 11.68 -19.44 0.38
CA PHE A 203 10.24 -19.32 0.20
C PHE A 203 9.53 -20.64 -0.14
N LEU A 204 10.24 -21.61 -0.71
CA LEU A 204 9.69 -22.95 -0.97
C LEU A 204 9.40 -23.75 0.31
N LYS A 205 9.75 -23.20 1.48
CA LYS A 205 9.47 -23.76 2.80
C LYS A 205 8.40 -22.96 3.58
N CYS A 206 7.87 -21.89 2.99
CA CYS A 206 6.81 -21.08 3.60
C CYS A 206 5.45 -21.74 3.31
N VAL A 207 4.93 -22.49 4.28
CA VAL A 207 3.76 -23.37 4.09
C VAL A 207 2.45 -22.64 3.72
N ASP A 208 2.32 -21.37 4.10
CA ASP A 208 1.14 -20.53 3.83
C ASP A 208 1.29 -19.64 2.60
N LEU A 209 2.43 -19.73 1.89
CA LEU A 209 2.71 -18.88 0.72
C LEU A 209 1.80 -19.26 -0.46
N MET A 210 1.01 -18.31 -0.93
CA MET A 210 0.13 -18.45 -2.09
C MET A 210 0.70 -17.76 -3.34
N PHE A 211 1.27 -16.57 -3.17
CA PHE A 211 1.74 -15.75 -4.29
C PHE A 211 3.16 -15.24 -4.05
N LEU A 212 4.07 -15.58 -4.97
CA LEU A 212 5.44 -15.09 -5.00
C LEU A 212 5.70 -14.37 -6.33
N GLN A 213 5.77 -13.05 -6.29
CA GLN A 213 6.04 -12.23 -7.47
C GLN A 213 7.53 -11.86 -7.54
N LEU A 214 8.22 -12.43 -8.51
CA LEU A 214 9.65 -12.26 -8.77
C LEU A 214 9.91 -11.71 -10.19
N ASN A 215 8.85 -11.32 -10.91
CA ASN A 215 8.99 -10.83 -12.28
C ASN A 215 9.81 -9.53 -12.34
N ASN A 216 10.49 -9.33 -13.47
CA ASN A 216 11.39 -8.20 -13.68
C ASN A 216 12.54 -8.17 -12.64
N ASN A 217 13.32 -9.25 -12.59
CA ASN A 217 14.54 -9.42 -11.81
C ASN A 217 15.68 -9.93 -12.71
N GLN A 218 16.74 -10.45 -12.14
CA GLN A 218 17.92 -10.95 -12.85
C GLN A 218 18.15 -12.46 -12.62
N ILE A 219 17.09 -13.21 -12.28
CA ILE A 219 17.16 -14.64 -11.98
C ILE A 219 17.46 -15.42 -13.26
N SER A 220 18.57 -16.16 -13.27
CA SER A 220 19.06 -16.88 -14.44
C SER A 220 18.80 -18.38 -14.40
N SER A 221 18.52 -18.95 -13.24
CA SER A 221 18.27 -20.39 -13.07
C SER A 221 17.36 -20.66 -11.87
N LEU A 222 16.67 -21.80 -11.90
CA LEU A 222 16.06 -22.39 -10.72
C LEU A 222 17.10 -23.23 -9.98
N PRO A 223 16.93 -23.45 -8.65
CA PRO A 223 17.79 -24.35 -7.89
C PRO A 223 17.70 -25.79 -8.44
N GLU A 224 18.78 -26.57 -8.28
CA GLU A 224 18.82 -27.96 -8.78
C GLU A 224 17.71 -28.83 -8.20
N ASN A 225 17.31 -28.59 -6.95
CA ASN A 225 16.25 -29.30 -6.25
C ASN A 225 14.99 -28.44 -6.11
N PHE A 226 14.59 -27.74 -7.20
CA PHE A 226 13.37 -26.95 -7.19
C PHE A 226 12.15 -27.86 -6.98
N ASP A 227 11.52 -27.73 -5.82
CA ASP A 227 10.36 -28.53 -5.42
C ASP A 227 9.33 -27.65 -4.68
N THR A 228 8.12 -27.58 -5.22
CA THR A 228 7.00 -26.83 -4.65
C THR A 228 6.08 -27.72 -3.79
N SER A 229 6.37 -29.01 -3.63
CA SER A 229 5.51 -29.98 -2.95
C SER A 229 5.23 -29.66 -1.47
N GLN A 230 6.14 -28.92 -0.82
CA GLN A 230 5.99 -28.50 0.58
C GLN A 230 5.04 -27.31 0.75
N VAL A 231 4.82 -26.52 -0.32
CA VAL A 231 3.96 -25.33 -0.32
C VAL A 231 2.63 -25.69 -0.96
N THR A 232 1.80 -26.42 -0.23
CA THR A 232 0.57 -27.03 -0.78
C THR A 232 -0.52 -26.03 -1.16
N VAL A 233 -0.43 -24.80 -0.66
CA VAL A 233 -1.38 -23.71 -0.96
C VAL A 233 -0.85 -22.75 -2.03
N LEU A 234 0.35 -23.02 -2.58
CA LEU A 234 0.95 -22.16 -3.59
C LEU A 234 0.08 -22.13 -4.86
N GLU A 235 -0.28 -20.94 -5.28
CA GLU A 235 -1.06 -20.71 -6.51
C GLU A 235 -0.19 -20.19 -7.65
N MET A 236 0.82 -19.35 -7.34
CA MET A 236 1.64 -18.76 -8.39
C MET A 236 3.03 -18.31 -7.92
N ILE A 237 4.04 -18.66 -8.71
CA ILE A 237 5.36 -17.99 -8.73
C ILE A 237 5.48 -17.27 -10.08
N ASP A 238 5.60 -15.95 -10.06
CA ASP A 238 5.78 -15.16 -11.28
C ASP A 238 7.25 -14.85 -11.53
N LEU A 239 7.84 -15.45 -12.56
CA LEU A 239 9.23 -15.28 -12.98
C LEU A 239 9.37 -14.56 -14.32
N ARG A 240 8.31 -14.01 -14.88
CA ARG A 240 8.36 -13.29 -16.15
C ARG A 240 9.41 -12.17 -16.13
N GLU A 241 9.92 -11.82 -17.29
CA GLU A 241 10.92 -10.75 -17.42
C GLU A 241 12.19 -11.00 -16.56
N ASN A 242 12.64 -12.26 -16.48
CA ASN A 242 13.91 -12.68 -15.91
C ASN A 242 14.74 -13.40 -17.00
N PRO A 243 16.08 -13.42 -16.91
CA PRO A 243 16.94 -14.13 -17.87
C PRO A 243 16.59 -15.61 -18.02
N ILE A 244 16.07 -16.26 -16.98
CA ILE A 244 15.63 -17.66 -17.01
C ILE A 244 14.55 -17.93 -18.08
N CYS A 245 13.73 -16.94 -18.42
CA CYS A 245 12.66 -17.08 -19.40
C CYS A 245 13.18 -17.30 -20.84
N GLU A 246 14.45 -17.03 -21.09
CA GLU A 246 15.11 -17.30 -22.39
C GLU A 246 15.42 -18.78 -22.58
N LEU A 247 15.34 -19.60 -21.53
CA LEU A 247 15.57 -21.05 -21.56
C LEU A 247 14.30 -21.74 -22.05
N SER A 248 14.29 -22.21 -23.27
CA SER A 248 13.15 -22.64 -24.09
C SER A 248 12.37 -23.91 -23.64
N HIS A 249 12.57 -24.42 -22.42
CA HIS A 249 12.00 -25.72 -22.00
C HIS A 249 11.50 -25.75 -20.54
N LEU A 250 11.28 -24.58 -19.93
CA LEU A 250 10.76 -24.54 -18.56
C LEU A 250 9.23 -24.51 -18.60
N ASP A 251 8.60 -25.61 -18.23
CA ASP A 251 7.16 -25.72 -18.04
C ASP A 251 6.88 -26.20 -16.62
N HIS A 252 6.15 -25.42 -15.84
CA HIS A 252 5.76 -25.78 -14.49
C HIS A 252 4.37 -25.20 -14.19
N PRO A 253 3.42 -25.99 -13.69
CA PRO A 253 2.02 -25.57 -13.56
C PRO A 253 1.79 -24.35 -12.65
N LEU A 254 2.67 -24.12 -11.69
CA LEU A 254 2.57 -23.01 -10.71
C LEU A 254 3.54 -21.86 -10.99
N VAL A 255 4.40 -21.97 -12.02
CA VAL A 255 5.42 -20.96 -12.34
C VAL A 255 5.12 -20.30 -13.67
N ARG A 256 5.00 -18.99 -13.69
CA ARG A 256 4.81 -18.18 -14.90
C ARG A 256 6.15 -17.71 -15.45
N PHE A 257 6.47 -18.10 -16.67
CA PHE A 257 7.67 -17.69 -17.40
C PHE A 257 7.35 -16.74 -18.57
N SER A 258 6.12 -16.71 -19.06
CA SER A 258 5.67 -15.86 -20.17
C SER A 258 4.28 -15.29 -19.91
N ASP A 259 3.85 -14.32 -20.73
CA ASP A 259 2.50 -13.78 -20.70
C ASP A 259 1.46 -14.70 -21.37
N GLU A 260 1.92 -15.75 -22.08
CA GLU A 260 1.04 -16.73 -22.66
C GLU A 260 0.35 -17.54 -21.56
N ILE A 261 -0.98 -17.50 -21.56
CA ILE A 261 -1.79 -18.38 -20.72
C ILE A 261 -1.60 -19.80 -21.25
N PRO A 262 -1.18 -20.79 -20.44
CA PRO A 262 -1.10 -22.17 -20.91
C PRO A 262 -2.47 -22.60 -21.45
N VAL A 263 -2.58 -22.81 -22.75
CA VAL A 263 -3.78 -23.38 -23.33
C VAL A 263 -3.80 -24.85 -22.90
N PRO A 264 -4.87 -25.35 -22.23
CA PRO A 264 -4.96 -26.74 -21.87
C PRO A 264 -4.80 -27.60 -23.12
N GLN A 265 -3.79 -28.49 -23.17
CA GLN A 265 -3.46 -29.33 -24.35
C GLN A 265 -4.46 -30.47 -24.60
N ASP A 266 -5.63 -30.48 -24.01
CA ASP A 266 -6.66 -31.50 -24.24
C ASP A 266 -7.82 -30.98 -25.08
N LEU A 267 -7.59 -30.74 -26.37
CA LEU A 267 -8.62 -30.84 -27.42
C LEU A 267 -7.94 -31.16 -28.77
N SER A 268 -7.39 -32.36 -28.93
CA SER A 268 -7.18 -32.90 -30.25
C SER A 268 -8.56 -33.13 -30.93
N PRO A 269 -8.81 -32.60 -32.11
CA PRO A 269 -10.07 -32.81 -32.79
C PRO A 269 -10.12 -34.23 -33.38
N SER A 270 -10.73 -35.19 -32.67
CA SER A 270 -11.20 -36.40 -33.29
C SER A 270 -12.41 -36.06 -34.18
N SER A 271 -12.22 -36.32 -35.47
CA SER A 271 -13.18 -36.21 -36.55
C SER A 271 -14.57 -36.73 -36.21
N SER A 272 -15.58 -35.85 -36.24
CA SER A 272 -16.88 -36.08 -36.89
C SER A 272 -17.84 -34.93 -36.59
N ARG A 273 -18.26 -34.21 -37.66
CA ARG A 273 -19.35 -33.22 -37.60
C ARG A 273 -20.69 -33.92 -37.32
N PRO A 274 -21.64 -33.24 -36.66
CA PRO A 274 -22.65 -32.51 -37.42
C PRO A 274 -22.98 -31.11 -36.92
N HIS A 275 -23.61 -30.39 -37.84
CA HIS A 275 -23.97 -28.98 -37.79
C HIS A 275 -24.87 -28.56 -36.61
N GLY A 276 -24.63 -27.34 -36.14
CA GLY A 276 -25.65 -26.49 -35.50
C GLY A 276 -25.52 -26.35 -33.99
N MET A 277 -25.25 -25.12 -33.53
CA MET A 277 -25.17 -24.63 -32.16
C MET A 277 -23.76 -24.45 -31.56
N ALA A 278 -22.97 -23.58 -32.13
CA ALA A 278 -21.64 -23.24 -31.56
C ALA A 278 -21.36 -21.74 -31.48
N ALA A 279 -22.38 -20.90 -31.29
CA ALA A 279 -22.18 -19.46 -31.17
C ALA A 279 -22.51 -18.87 -29.79
N GLN A 280 -22.91 -19.69 -28.79
CA GLN A 280 -23.25 -19.23 -27.46
C GLN A 280 -22.33 -19.72 -26.33
N ALA A 281 -21.36 -20.60 -26.62
CA ALA A 281 -20.47 -21.15 -25.55
C ALA A 281 -19.16 -20.37 -25.33
N LEU A 282 -18.81 -19.40 -26.16
CA LEU A 282 -17.57 -18.63 -26.02
C LEU A 282 -17.67 -17.35 -25.20
N ALA A 283 -18.88 -16.97 -24.77
CA ALA A 283 -19.09 -15.77 -23.95
C ALA A 283 -19.12 -16.04 -22.43
N VAL A 284 -19.07 -17.29 -21.97
CA VAL A 284 -19.24 -17.65 -20.55
C VAL A 284 -17.92 -17.90 -19.84
N ASN A 285 -16.81 -18.14 -20.55
CA ASN A 285 -15.51 -18.43 -19.93
C ASN A 285 -14.60 -17.23 -19.67
N ALA A 286 -14.99 -16.02 -20.06
CA ALA A 286 -14.23 -14.82 -19.75
C ALA A 286 -14.52 -14.24 -18.34
N THR A 287 -15.53 -14.77 -17.64
CA THR A 287 -15.94 -14.29 -16.31
C THR A 287 -15.52 -15.21 -15.15
N ALA A 288 -14.81 -16.31 -15.41
CA ALA A 288 -14.49 -17.33 -14.41
C ALA A 288 -13.03 -17.33 -13.90
N LEU A 289 -12.21 -16.36 -14.30
CA LEU A 289 -10.94 -16.06 -13.63
C LEU A 289 -11.10 -14.87 -12.66
N ARG A 290 -12.15 -14.89 -11.84
CA ARG A 290 -12.08 -14.23 -10.55
C ARG A 290 -11.08 -15.05 -9.74
N LEU A 291 -9.91 -14.46 -9.49
CA LEU A 291 -9.05 -14.87 -8.38
C LEU A 291 -9.95 -15.15 -7.18
N PRO A 292 -9.77 -16.26 -6.45
CA PRO A 292 -10.48 -16.48 -5.20
C PRO A 292 -10.26 -15.21 -4.39
N ALA A 293 -11.33 -14.68 -3.80
CA ALA A 293 -11.26 -13.47 -3.00
C ALA A 293 -10.26 -13.74 -1.87
N VAL A 294 -9.04 -13.25 -2.07
CA VAL A 294 -8.08 -13.17 -0.96
C VAL A 294 -8.80 -12.41 0.13
N PRO A 295 -8.84 -12.90 1.37
CA PRO A 295 -9.49 -12.20 2.45
C PRO A 295 -8.90 -10.78 2.49
N ALA A 296 -9.74 -9.79 2.16
CA ALA A 296 -9.35 -8.39 2.11
C ALA A 296 -8.70 -8.02 3.44
N PRO A 297 -7.64 -7.21 3.43
CA PRO A 297 -7.11 -6.63 4.65
C PRO A 297 -8.27 -6.05 5.43
N ARG A 298 -8.27 -6.20 6.75
CA ARG A 298 -9.40 -5.85 7.63
C ARG A 298 -9.79 -4.37 7.63
N HIS A 299 -9.12 -3.54 6.82
CA HIS A 299 -9.38 -2.10 6.74
C HIS A 299 -9.75 -1.69 5.30
N PRO A 300 -10.94 -1.09 5.08
CA PRO A 300 -11.42 -0.69 3.74
C PRO A 300 -10.54 0.34 3.03
N ASP A 301 -9.80 1.17 3.77
CA ASP A 301 -8.91 2.20 3.21
C ASP A 301 -7.65 1.62 2.53
N LEU A 302 -7.40 0.29 2.68
CA LEU A 302 -6.25 -0.41 2.11
C LEU A 302 -6.50 -0.96 0.70
N ILE A 303 -7.77 -1.12 0.33
CA ILE A 303 -8.17 -1.70 -0.96
C ILE A 303 -7.83 -0.74 -2.11
N LEU A 304 -7.92 0.57 -1.89
CA LEU A 304 -7.66 1.58 -2.93
C LEU A 304 -6.20 1.61 -3.42
N GLU A 305 -5.21 1.37 -2.54
CA GLU A 305 -3.81 1.35 -2.97
C GLU A 305 -3.44 0.09 -3.77
N MET A 306 -4.17 -1.02 -3.57
CA MET A 306 -3.91 -2.27 -4.31
C MET A 306 -4.55 -2.27 -5.71
N GLU A 307 -5.67 -1.58 -5.92
CA GLU A 307 -6.37 -1.53 -7.21
C GLU A 307 -5.80 -0.47 -8.17
N MET A 308 -5.18 0.61 -7.67
CA MET A 308 -4.58 1.66 -8.51
C MET A 308 -3.33 1.22 -9.27
N ASP A 309 -2.73 0.08 -8.93
CA ASP A 309 -1.50 -0.43 -9.55
C ASP A 309 -1.70 -1.38 -10.75
N ALA A 310 -2.93 -1.67 -11.13
CA ALA A 310 -3.20 -2.56 -12.27
C ALA A 310 -3.13 -1.86 -13.64
N SER A 311 -2.94 -0.53 -13.70
CA SER A 311 -2.75 0.19 -14.95
C SER A 311 -1.36 0.80 -15.03
N SER A 312 -0.53 0.21 -15.91
CA SER A 312 0.67 0.82 -16.43
C SER A 312 0.35 2.20 -17.02
N VAL A 313 0.78 3.27 -16.37
CA VAL A 313 0.97 4.56 -17.04
C VAL A 313 2.45 4.87 -16.99
N GLU A 314 3.09 4.64 -18.13
CA GLU A 314 4.39 5.23 -18.46
C GLU A 314 4.20 6.73 -18.65
N SER A 315 5.24 7.47 -18.23
CA SER A 315 5.66 8.80 -18.66
C SER A 315 4.96 10.04 -18.08
N GLU A 316 5.84 10.86 -17.47
CA GLU A 316 6.00 12.29 -17.73
C GLU A 316 4.72 13.07 -18.07
N ASP A 317 4.01 13.56 -17.02
CA ASP A 317 3.30 14.85 -17.09
C ASP A 317 2.68 15.18 -15.72
N TRP A 318 3.48 15.80 -14.84
CA TRP A 318 3.06 16.25 -13.51
C TRP A 318 2.25 17.54 -13.51
N GLU A 319 2.07 18.19 -14.68
CA GLU A 319 1.51 19.55 -14.73
C GLU A 319 0.00 19.63 -15.01
N ASN A 320 -0.71 18.55 -15.34
CA ASN A 320 -2.11 18.64 -15.80
C ASN A 320 -3.16 17.77 -15.09
N SER A 321 -2.92 17.27 -13.89
CA SER A 321 -3.93 16.49 -13.16
C SER A 321 -4.44 17.21 -11.91
N VAL A 322 -5.04 18.36 -12.09
CA VAL A 322 -5.85 19.01 -11.04
C VAL A 322 -7.29 19.05 -11.51
N ASN A 323 -8.00 17.94 -11.36
CA ASN A 323 -9.46 17.94 -11.28
C ASN A 323 -9.90 16.96 -10.19
N SER A 324 -9.84 17.45 -8.96
CA SER A 324 -10.22 16.73 -7.74
C SER A 324 -11.73 16.69 -7.47
N SER A 325 -12.58 16.82 -8.49
CA SER A 325 -14.03 16.85 -8.31
C SER A 325 -14.76 15.52 -8.53
N GLU A 326 -14.04 14.45 -8.92
CA GLU A 326 -14.68 13.13 -9.16
C GLU A 326 -14.40 12.07 -8.07
N LEU A 327 -13.52 12.33 -7.11
CA LEU A 327 -13.17 11.36 -6.06
C LEU A 327 -14.06 11.44 -4.79
N ASP A 328 -14.92 12.45 -4.67
CA ASP A 328 -15.79 12.65 -3.50
C ASP A 328 -17.11 11.86 -3.54
N VAL A 329 -17.39 11.07 -4.59
CA VAL A 329 -18.72 10.46 -4.77
C VAL A 329 -18.90 9.08 -4.12
N HIS A 330 -17.86 8.45 -3.57
CA HIS A 330 -17.97 7.06 -3.07
C HIS A 330 -17.77 6.84 -1.56
N TYR A 331 -17.69 7.89 -0.74
CA TYR A 331 -17.62 7.76 0.72
C TYR A 331 -18.88 8.32 1.40
N GLN A 332 -20.01 7.67 1.19
CA GLN A 332 -21.18 7.81 2.09
C GLN A 332 -21.40 6.51 2.85
N SER A 333 -20.84 6.42 4.06
CA SER A 333 -21.36 5.54 5.09
C SER A 333 -22.65 6.16 5.64
N ASP A 334 -23.69 5.34 5.85
CA ASP A 334 -25.08 5.74 6.11
C ASP A 334 -25.35 6.54 7.41
N ASP A 335 -24.34 6.98 8.16
CA ASP A 335 -24.49 7.64 9.47
C ASP A 335 -24.30 9.17 9.48
N GLU A 336 -23.99 9.83 8.34
CA GLU A 336 -23.69 11.28 8.32
C GLU A 336 -24.70 12.15 7.57
N ARG A 337 -25.99 11.77 7.48
CA ARG A 337 -27.00 12.57 6.75
C ARG A 337 -27.42 13.90 7.40
N GLY A 338 -26.79 14.33 8.49
CA GLY A 338 -27.23 15.53 9.23
C GLY A 338 -26.42 16.80 9.07
N ASP A 339 -25.12 16.71 8.82
CA ASP A 339 -24.22 17.86 9.06
C ASP A 339 -23.58 18.51 7.80
N ASN A 340 -23.78 17.96 6.59
CA ASN A 340 -23.08 18.47 5.40
C ASN A 340 -23.82 19.57 4.60
N GLU A 341 -25.10 19.85 4.88
CA GLU A 341 -25.84 20.87 4.13
C GLU A 341 -25.39 22.30 4.44
N ALA A 342 -24.81 22.58 5.60
CA ALA A 342 -24.40 23.95 5.97
C ALA A 342 -23.04 24.37 5.40
N VAL A 343 -22.15 23.40 5.07
CA VAL A 343 -20.78 23.70 4.62
C VAL A 343 -20.74 23.87 3.09
N GLY A 344 -21.57 23.14 2.35
CA GLY A 344 -21.65 23.24 0.88
C GLY A 344 -22.24 24.53 0.33
N MET A 345 -23.00 25.28 1.14
CA MET A 345 -23.64 26.53 0.70
C MET A 345 -22.74 27.76 0.74
N VAL A 346 -21.67 27.77 1.53
CA VAL A 346 -20.81 28.95 1.69
C VAL A 346 -19.76 29.08 0.59
N LEU A 347 -19.23 27.98 0.06
CA LEU A 347 -18.17 28.01 -0.94
C LEU A 347 -18.60 28.45 -2.35
N PRO A 348 -19.79 28.09 -2.88
CA PRO A 348 -20.22 28.57 -4.20
C PRO A 348 -20.51 30.06 -4.25
N GLU A 349 -20.96 30.67 -3.16
CA GLU A 349 -21.26 32.11 -3.14
C GLU A 349 -20.00 32.97 -3.07
N LEU A 350 -18.97 32.56 -2.32
CA LEU A 350 -17.71 33.31 -2.23
C LEU A 350 -16.90 33.30 -3.54
N SER A 351 -17.01 32.23 -4.33
CA SER A 351 -16.37 32.17 -5.65
C SER A 351 -16.97 33.14 -6.66
N ARG A 352 -18.25 33.53 -6.52
CA ARG A 352 -18.93 34.53 -7.38
C ARG A 352 -18.44 35.94 -7.08
N TYR A 353 -18.03 36.27 -5.85
CA TYR A 353 -17.54 37.61 -5.53
C TYR A 353 -16.07 37.82 -5.93
N ALA A 354 -15.28 36.77 -6.05
CA ALA A 354 -13.87 36.87 -6.48
C ALA A 354 -13.72 37.18 -7.99
N SER A 355 -14.73 36.90 -8.82
CA SER A 355 -14.69 37.13 -10.28
C SER A 355 -15.15 38.51 -10.72
N THR A 356 -15.63 39.38 -9.83
CA THR A 356 -16.12 40.73 -10.15
C THR A 356 -15.21 41.86 -9.72
N ALA A 357 -14.00 41.56 -9.21
CA ALA A 357 -13.00 42.55 -8.78
C ALA A 357 -11.70 42.48 -9.60
N SER A 358 -11.84 42.38 -10.95
CA SER A 358 -10.72 42.58 -11.89
C SER A 358 -11.15 43.53 -12.98
#